data_bbcece2dafb0b31e4525cdd07a7c5a4d
#
_entry.id   bbcece2dafb0b31e4525cdd07a7c5a4d
#
_cell.length_a   1.000
_cell.length_b   1.000
_cell.length_c   1.000
_cell.angle_alpha   90.00
_cell.angle_beta   90.00
_cell.angle_gamma   90.00
#
_symmetry.space_group_name_H-M   'P 1'
#
loop_
_entity.id
_entity.type
_entity.pdbx_description
1 polymer ?
#
loop_
_entity_poly.entity_id
_entity_poly.type
_entity_poly.pdbx_seq_one_letter_code
_entity_poly.pdbx_strand_id
1 'polypeptide(L)'
;VRYSEIGENGLLTLPGILNYFQDCSTFHSEAAGLGVKVLKEKNKFWVLSAWQVIVNRYPYLGEEIVTSTWPYGFRGFMGFRNFTMDTAEGERLAYANTFWTFIDGKNGLPCKLSAEYTEGYGLEEKLDMEYASRKIILPETFAGEEAFPVQKHHLDTNHHVNNCQYIQMAMDYLPVDFKIRQMRAEYK
;
A
#
# COMPACT_ATOMS: atom_id res chain seq x y z
N VAL A 1 -0.93 -5.42 -17.56
CA VAL A 1 0.41 -5.50 -16.95
C VAL A 1 1.47 -5.11 -17.99
N ARG A 2 2.32 -4.15 -17.65
CA ARG A 2 3.33 -3.57 -18.56
C ARG A 2 4.70 -4.27 -18.40
N TYR A 3 5.53 -4.18 -19.44
CA TYR A 3 6.87 -4.75 -19.42
C TYR A 3 7.76 -4.22 -18.28
N SER A 4 7.62 -2.93 -17.92
CA SER A 4 8.41 -2.29 -16.86
C SER A 4 8.03 -2.72 -15.43
N GLU A 5 7.04 -3.58 -15.27
CA GLU A 5 6.48 -3.99 -13.97
C GLU A 5 6.71 -5.47 -13.66
N ILE A 6 7.25 -6.22 -14.63
CA ILE A 6 7.50 -7.66 -14.52
C ILE A 6 8.92 -7.96 -14.06
N GLY A 7 9.08 -9.08 -13.37
CA GLY A 7 10.37 -9.67 -13.04
C GLY A 7 10.91 -10.56 -14.14
N GLU A 8 12.07 -11.19 -13.90
CA GLU A 8 12.74 -12.10 -14.84
C GLU A 8 11.86 -13.28 -15.27
N ASN A 9 10.94 -13.68 -14.41
CA ASN A 9 9.98 -14.77 -14.67
C ASN A 9 8.79 -14.35 -15.54
N GLY A 10 8.75 -13.10 -16.03
CA GLY A 10 7.64 -12.57 -16.85
C GLY A 10 6.35 -12.27 -16.10
N LEU A 11 6.37 -12.36 -14.79
CA LEU A 11 5.21 -12.07 -13.94
C LEU A 11 5.32 -10.68 -13.30
N LEU A 12 4.16 -10.06 -13.04
CA LEU A 12 4.08 -8.83 -12.25
C LEU A 12 4.78 -9.05 -10.90
N THR A 13 5.63 -8.10 -10.50
CA THR A 13 6.33 -8.18 -9.22
C THR A 13 5.42 -7.83 -8.04
N LEU A 14 5.76 -8.24 -6.82
CA LEU A 14 5.04 -7.78 -5.62
C LEU A 14 5.07 -6.26 -5.48
N PRO A 15 6.21 -5.55 -5.67
CA PRO A 15 6.22 -4.09 -5.74
C PRO A 15 5.28 -3.53 -6.81
N GLY A 16 5.15 -4.19 -7.96
CA GLY A 16 4.20 -3.82 -9.01
C GLY A 16 2.75 -3.90 -8.52
N ILE A 17 2.36 -4.96 -7.81
CA ILE A 17 1.02 -5.09 -7.19
C ILE A 17 0.78 -3.92 -6.22
N LEU A 18 1.76 -3.62 -5.35
CA LEU A 18 1.64 -2.53 -4.37
C LEU A 18 1.49 -1.16 -5.03
N ASN A 19 2.21 -0.91 -6.13
CA ASN A 19 2.10 0.33 -6.89
C ASN A 19 0.69 0.48 -7.48
N TYR A 20 0.11 -0.56 -8.10
CA TYR A 20 -1.28 -0.55 -8.57
C TYR A 20 -2.27 -0.23 -7.45
N PHE A 21 -2.11 -0.83 -6.27
CA PHE A 21 -2.97 -0.54 -5.13
C PHE A 21 -2.81 0.90 -4.64
N GLN A 22 -1.57 1.39 -4.54
CA GLN A 22 -1.28 2.74 -4.10
C GLN A 22 -1.82 3.79 -5.09
N ASP A 23 -1.63 3.57 -6.39
CA ASP A 23 -2.17 4.44 -7.45
C ASP A 23 -3.70 4.46 -7.40
N CYS A 24 -4.34 3.28 -7.29
CA CYS A 24 -5.80 3.17 -7.19
C CYS A 24 -6.34 3.97 -5.99
N SER A 25 -5.70 3.89 -4.82
CA SER A 25 -6.10 4.67 -3.64
C SER A 25 -5.89 6.17 -3.81
N THR A 26 -4.83 6.56 -4.50
CA THR A 26 -4.55 7.96 -4.81
C THR A 26 -5.61 8.53 -5.75
N PHE A 27 -5.93 7.83 -6.84
CA PHE A 27 -6.99 8.23 -7.77
C PHE A 27 -8.37 8.26 -7.12
N HIS A 28 -8.67 7.31 -6.22
CA HIS A 28 -9.91 7.36 -5.46
C HIS A 28 -9.97 8.62 -4.57
N SER A 29 -8.86 8.99 -3.93
CA SER A 29 -8.80 10.22 -3.12
C SER A 29 -8.97 11.49 -3.96
N GLU A 30 -8.39 11.53 -5.17
CA GLU A 30 -8.61 12.64 -6.12
C GLU A 30 -10.09 12.72 -6.54
N ALA A 31 -10.72 11.60 -6.87
CA ALA A 31 -12.13 11.54 -7.23
C ALA A 31 -13.06 11.96 -6.06
N ALA A 32 -12.66 11.67 -4.83
CA ALA A 32 -13.37 12.10 -3.61
C ALA A 32 -13.18 13.59 -3.28
N GLY A 33 -12.41 14.34 -4.06
CA GLY A 33 -12.07 15.75 -3.78
C GLY A 33 -11.10 15.94 -2.61
N LEU A 34 -10.43 14.87 -2.18
CA LEU A 34 -9.48 14.81 -1.06
C LEU A 34 -8.08 14.38 -1.54
N GLY A 35 -7.75 14.77 -2.76
CA GLY A 35 -6.49 14.43 -3.38
C GLY A 35 -5.28 15.11 -2.74
N VAL A 36 -4.11 14.71 -3.21
CA VAL A 36 -2.80 15.14 -2.65
C VAL A 36 -2.67 16.66 -2.57
N LYS A 37 -3.06 17.37 -3.63
CA LYS A 37 -2.97 18.84 -3.67
C LYS A 37 -3.87 19.50 -2.61
N VAL A 38 -5.13 19.07 -2.51
CA VAL A 38 -6.12 19.61 -1.57
C VAL A 38 -5.67 19.38 -0.12
N LEU A 39 -5.22 18.18 0.19
CA LEU A 39 -4.72 17.88 1.52
C LEU A 39 -3.44 18.67 1.87
N LYS A 40 -2.53 18.83 0.90
CA LYS A 40 -1.30 19.61 1.08
C LYS A 40 -1.59 21.09 1.38
N GLU A 41 -2.56 21.71 0.69
CA GLU A 41 -2.99 23.09 0.96
C GLU A 41 -3.56 23.26 2.38
N LYS A 42 -4.16 22.20 2.93
CA LYS A 42 -4.66 22.14 4.32
C LYS A 42 -3.60 21.70 5.33
N ASN A 43 -2.36 21.47 4.92
CA ASN A 43 -1.29 20.89 5.72
C ASN A 43 -1.70 19.54 6.34
N LYS A 44 -2.34 18.69 5.56
CA LYS A 44 -2.77 17.35 5.95
C LYS A 44 -2.23 16.33 4.95
N PHE A 45 -2.02 15.10 5.41
CA PHE A 45 -1.68 13.99 4.54
C PHE A 45 -1.96 12.64 5.21
N TRP A 46 -2.15 11.64 4.39
CA TRP A 46 -2.26 10.27 4.81
C TRP A 46 -0.90 9.59 4.75
N VAL A 47 -0.55 8.87 5.81
CA VAL A 47 0.63 8.00 5.87
C VAL A 47 0.15 6.57 5.97
N LEU A 48 0.64 5.73 5.08
CA LEU A 48 0.43 4.29 5.16
C LEU A 48 1.20 3.73 6.36
N SER A 49 0.49 3.11 7.28
CA SER A 49 1.08 2.57 8.53
C SER A 49 1.30 1.07 8.47
N ALA A 50 0.50 0.34 7.70
CA ALA A 50 0.67 -1.09 7.55
C ALA A 50 -0.01 -1.64 6.30
N TRP A 51 0.60 -2.69 5.75
CA TRP A 51 0.07 -3.59 4.73
C TRP A 51 -0.16 -4.99 5.28
N GLN A 52 -1.23 -5.61 4.81
CA GLN A 52 -1.39 -7.05 4.71
C GLN A 52 -1.83 -7.34 3.28
N VAL A 53 -1.01 -8.03 2.51
CA VAL A 53 -1.26 -8.35 1.10
C VAL A 53 -1.23 -9.86 0.93
N ILE A 54 -2.25 -10.40 0.29
CA ILE A 54 -2.33 -11.80 -0.10
C ILE A 54 -2.29 -11.89 -1.62
N VAL A 55 -1.46 -12.79 -2.15
CA VAL A 55 -1.32 -13.03 -3.58
C VAL A 55 -1.71 -14.48 -3.88
N ASN A 56 -2.82 -14.65 -4.57
CA ASN A 56 -3.27 -15.97 -5.03
C ASN A 56 -2.48 -16.40 -6.26
N ARG A 57 -2.32 -15.47 -7.22
CA ARG A 57 -1.54 -15.66 -8.46
C ARG A 57 -0.95 -14.33 -8.91
N TYR A 58 0.27 -14.35 -9.38
CA TYR A 58 0.89 -13.20 -10.01
C TYR A 58 0.45 -13.09 -11.47
N PRO A 59 -0.04 -11.91 -11.94
CA PRO A 59 -0.39 -11.69 -13.33
C PRO A 59 0.84 -11.77 -14.24
N TYR A 60 0.64 -12.16 -15.50
CA TYR A 60 1.70 -12.20 -16.52
C TYR A 60 1.72 -10.93 -17.38
N LEU A 61 2.80 -10.76 -18.14
CA LEU A 61 2.95 -9.66 -19.10
C LEU A 61 1.76 -9.60 -20.07
N GLY A 62 1.15 -8.43 -20.19
CA GLY A 62 0.02 -8.19 -21.10
C GLY A 62 -1.34 -8.64 -20.55
N GLU A 63 -1.38 -9.30 -19.39
CA GLU A 63 -2.66 -9.66 -18.77
C GLU A 63 -3.44 -8.40 -18.40
N GLU A 64 -4.72 -8.37 -18.72
CA GLU A 64 -5.64 -7.31 -18.32
C GLU A 64 -6.07 -7.53 -16.87
N ILE A 65 -5.92 -6.50 -16.07
CA ILE A 65 -6.23 -6.54 -14.64
C ILE A 65 -7.16 -5.38 -14.25
N VAL A 66 -8.04 -5.65 -13.32
CA VAL A 66 -8.92 -4.66 -12.68
C VAL A 66 -8.48 -4.48 -11.23
N THR A 67 -8.11 -3.25 -10.86
CA THR A 67 -7.75 -2.92 -9.48
C THR A 67 -8.85 -2.09 -8.85
N SER A 68 -9.33 -2.51 -7.68
CA SER A 68 -10.37 -1.82 -6.93
C SER A 68 -9.91 -1.49 -5.52
N THR A 69 -10.46 -0.42 -4.94
CA THR A 69 -10.17 -0.01 -3.58
C THR A 69 -11.34 0.73 -2.96
N TRP A 70 -11.56 0.54 -1.67
CA TRP A 70 -12.56 1.25 -0.89
C TRP A 70 -12.15 1.36 0.58
N PRO A 71 -12.45 2.47 1.26
CA PRO A 71 -12.36 2.52 2.70
C PRO A 71 -13.56 1.77 3.31
N TYR A 72 -13.31 1.04 4.38
CA TYR A 72 -14.37 0.36 5.13
C TYR A 72 -14.58 0.94 6.52
N GLY A 73 -13.82 1.97 6.89
CA GLY A 73 -14.02 2.66 8.16
C GLY A 73 -12.95 3.68 8.48
N PHE A 74 -13.33 4.59 9.40
CA PHE A 74 -12.44 5.57 10.00
C PHE A 74 -12.59 5.53 11.52
N ARG A 75 -11.48 5.66 12.25
CA ARG A 75 -11.51 5.68 13.72
C ARG A 75 -10.42 6.59 14.29
N GLY A 76 -10.81 7.68 14.94
CA GLY A 76 -9.88 8.64 15.53
C GLY A 76 -9.04 9.36 14.46
N PHE A 77 -7.81 8.99 14.32
CA PHE A 77 -6.88 9.47 13.28
C PHE A 77 -6.54 8.39 12.23
N MET A 78 -7.24 7.27 12.27
CA MET A 78 -6.95 6.11 11.40
C MET A 78 -8.02 5.92 10.33
N GLY A 79 -7.58 5.57 9.13
CA GLY A 79 -8.39 5.05 8.04
C GLY A 79 -8.04 3.59 7.73
N PHE A 80 -9.05 2.82 7.37
CA PHE A 80 -8.95 1.42 7.02
C PHE A 80 -9.46 1.22 5.59
N ARG A 81 -8.68 0.52 4.76
CA ARG A 81 -8.97 0.39 3.35
C ARG A 81 -8.64 -1.01 2.84
N ASN A 82 -9.53 -1.56 2.02
CA ASN A 82 -9.29 -2.78 1.28
C ASN A 82 -8.94 -2.49 -0.19
N PHE A 83 -8.30 -3.47 -0.79
CA PHE A 83 -7.93 -3.50 -2.20
C PHE A 83 -8.16 -4.88 -2.78
N THR A 84 -8.48 -4.91 -4.06
CA THR A 84 -8.49 -6.15 -4.84
C THR A 84 -7.82 -5.92 -6.19
N MET A 85 -7.24 -6.99 -6.72
CA MET A 85 -6.74 -7.09 -8.08
C MET A 85 -7.34 -8.35 -8.68
N ASP A 86 -8.11 -8.20 -9.74
CA ASP A 86 -8.83 -9.28 -10.39
C ASP A 86 -8.47 -9.33 -11.88
N THR A 87 -8.67 -10.46 -12.53
CA THR A 87 -8.66 -10.50 -14.01
C THR A 87 -9.93 -9.83 -14.57
N ALA A 88 -9.96 -9.59 -15.87
CA ALA A 88 -11.18 -9.09 -16.54
C ALA A 88 -12.38 -10.04 -16.38
N GLU A 89 -12.14 -11.33 -16.21
CA GLU A 89 -13.15 -12.37 -16.00
C GLU A 89 -13.53 -12.56 -14.53
N GLY A 90 -12.89 -11.83 -13.60
CA GLY A 90 -13.21 -11.83 -12.18
C GLY A 90 -12.45 -12.85 -11.32
N GLU A 91 -11.37 -13.47 -11.83
CA GLU A 91 -10.46 -14.26 -10.98
C GLU A 91 -9.73 -13.33 -10.01
N ARG A 92 -9.81 -13.59 -8.69
CA ARG A 92 -9.08 -12.85 -7.68
C ARG A 92 -7.59 -13.19 -7.68
N LEU A 93 -6.76 -12.25 -8.16
CA LEU A 93 -5.30 -12.38 -8.25
C LEU A 93 -4.60 -12.01 -6.94
N ALA A 94 -4.98 -10.87 -6.38
CA ALA A 94 -4.45 -10.40 -5.10
C ALA A 94 -5.49 -9.55 -4.37
N TYR A 95 -5.31 -9.42 -3.05
CA TYR A 95 -6.12 -8.54 -2.22
C TYR A 95 -5.35 -8.06 -1.00
N ALA A 96 -5.81 -6.95 -0.42
CA ALA A 96 -5.08 -6.36 0.68
C ALA A 96 -5.98 -5.64 1.68
N ASN A 97 -5.45 -5.56 2.91
CA ASN A 97 -5.91 -4.67 3.96
C ASN A 97 -4.80 -3.68 4.32
N THR A 98 -5.17 -2.43 4.57
CA THR A 98 -4.25 -1.35 4.94
C THR A 98 -4.75 -0.54 6.10
N PHE A 99 -3.78 -0.01 6.82
CA PHE A 99 -3.98 0.96 7.89
C PHE A 99 -3.29 2.26 7.51
N TRP A 100 -4.04 3.36 7.57
CA TRP A 100 -3.55 4.70 7.25
C TRP A 100 -3.66 5.59 8.48
N THR A 101 -2.68 6.45 8.67
CA THR A 101 -2.68 7.46 9.74
C THR A 101 -2.81 8.83 9.13
N PHE A 102 -3.75 9.62 9.62
CA PHE A 102 -3.95 11.00 9.20
C PHE A 102 -3.06 11.93 10.03
N ILE A 103 -2.23 12.70 9.34
CA ILE A 103 -1.15 13.50 9.95
C ILE A 103 -1.42 14.99 9.74
N ASP A 104 -1.16 15.77 10.77
CA ASP A 104 -1.02 17.24 10.66
C ASP A 104 0.39 17.59 10.21
N GLY A 105 0.52 18.14 9.01
CA GLY A 105 1.80 18.50 8.41
C GLY A 105 2.55 19.64 9.10
N LYS A 106 1.88 20.38 10.01
CA LYS A 106 2.54 21.46 10.76
C LYS A 106 3.41 20.93 11.90
N ASN A 107 3.02 19.85 12.53
CA ASN A 107 3.70 19.28 13.69
C ASN A 107 4.14 17.83 13.50
N GLY A 108 3.76 17.18 12.38
CA GLY A 108 4.09 15.78 12.08
C GLY A 108 3.35 14.75 12.95
N LEU A 109 2.32 15.15 13.69
CA LEU A 109 1.61 14.28 14.61
C LEU A 109 0.26 13.78 14.04
N PRO A 110 -0.20 12.60 14.45
CA PRO A 110 -1.55 12.14 14.13
C PRO A 110 -2.60 13.13 14.59
N CYS A 111 -3.57 13.44 13.75
CA CYS A 111 -4.65 14.35 14.07
C CYS A 111 -6.02 13.70 13.81
N LYS A 112 -7.00 14.07 14.65
CA LYS A 112 -8.35 13.53 14.58
C LYS A 112 -9.00 13.88 13.24
N LEU A 113 -9.63 12.88 12.63
CA LEU A 113 -10.45 13.05 11.43
C LEU A 113 -11.72 13.80 11.74
N SER A 114 -12.05 14.79 10.93
CA SER A 114 -13.36 15.44 10.87
C SER A 114 -14.14 14.96 9.65
N ALA A 115 -15.42 15.21 9.62
CA ALA A 115 -16.32 14.89 8.50
C ALA A 115 -15.78 15.41 7.15
N GLU A 116 -15.19 16.59 7.15
CA GLU A 116 -14.54 17.22 6.00
C GLU A 116 -13.52 16.31 5.28
N TYR A 117 -12.84 15.40 6.02
CA TYR A 117 -11.81 14.50 5.47
C TYR A 117 -12.31 13.06 5.25
N THR A 118 -13.58 12.79 5.51
CA THR A 118 -14.14 11.44 5.44
C THR A 118 -15.41 11.33 4.61
N GLU A 119 -16.24 12.36 4.55
CA GLU A 119 -17.54 12.33 3.85
C GLU A 119 -17.43 12.17 2.34
N GLY A 120 -16.32 12.62 1.74
CA GLY A 120 -16.05 12.43 0.31
C GLY A 120 -15.78 10.98 -0.09
N TYR A 121 -15.44 10.13 0.87
CA TYR A 121 -15.22 8.71 0.64
C TYR A 121 -16.52 7.92 0.90
N GLY A 122 -16.99 7.17 -0.07
CA GLY A 122 -18.01 6.14 0.16
C GLY A 122 -17.43 5.02 1.03
N LEU A 123 -18.08 4.69 2.16
CA LEU A 123 -17.72 3.51 2.94
C LEU A 123 -18.42 2.29 2.37
N GLU A 124 -17.69 1.21 2.19
CA GLU A 124 -18.21 -0.08 1.77
C GLU A 124 -17.94 -1.15 2.83
N GLU A 125 -18.55 -2.31 2.65
CA GLU A 125 -18.35 -3.42 3.55
C GLU A 125 -16.89 -3.90 3.50
N LYS A 126 -16.44 -4.33 4.66
CA LYS A 126 -15.13 -4.93 4.85
C LYS A 126 -15.00 -6.19 3.99
N LEU A 127 -13.89 -6.32 3.24
CA LEU A 127 -13.61 -7.50 2.45
C LEU A 127 -13.63 -8.75 3.33
N ASP A 128 -14.24 -9.83 2.84
CA ASP A 128 -14.18 -11.14 3.51
C ASP A 128 -12.76 -11.73 3.34
N MET A 129 -11.96 -11.60 4.39
CA MET A 129 -10.58 -12.10 4.48
C MET A 129 -10.16 -12.29 5.93
N GLU A 130 -9.15 -13.10 6.17
CA GLU A 130 -8.50 -13.18 7.48
C GLU A 130 -7.67 -11.91 7.73
N TYR A 131 -8.03 -11.14 8.76
CA TYR A 131 -7.36 -9.90 9.13
C TYR A 131 -6.28 -10.12 10.18
N ALA A 132 -5.03 -9.95 9.80
CA ALA A 132 -3.92 -9.98 10.72
C ALA A 132 -3.86 -8.72 11.60
N SER A 133 -3.28 -8.84 12.79
CA SER A 133 -2.94 -7.68 13.62
C SER A 133 -2.03 -6.71 12.87
N ARG A 134 -2.25 -5.39 13.01
CA ARG A 134 -1.34 -4.38 12.46
C ARG A 134 0.09 -4.58 12.95
N LYS A 135 0.25 -4.80 14.26
CA LYS A 135 1.56 -4.94 14.89
C LYS A 135 2.25 -6.23 14.46
N ILE A 136 3.51 -6.09 14.05
CA ILE A 136 4.40 -7.20 13.74
C ILE A 136 5.31 -7.42 14.95
N ILE A 137 5.34 -8.65 15.44
CA ILE A 137 6.26 -9.04 16.51
C ILE A 137 7.61 -9.32 15.86
N LEU A 138 8.62 -8.57 16.27
CA LEU A 138 10.00 -8.79 15.81
C LEU A 138 10.61 -10.02 16.48
N PRO A 139 11.49 -10.76 15.79
CA PRO A 139 12.24 -11.84 16.41
C PRO A 139 13.15 -11.29 17.52
N GLU A 140 13.43 -12.09 18.52
CA GLU A 140 14.32 -11.72 19.65
C GLU A 140 15.78 -11.53 19.19
N THR A 141 16.18 -12.27 18.16
CA THR A 141 17.51 -12.20 17.57
C THR A 141 17.42 -12.08 16.06
N PHE A 142 18.28 -11.27 15.47
CA PHE A 142 18.40 -11.12 14.02
C PHE A 142 19.86 -10.80 13.66
N ALA A 143 20.27 -11.21 12.46
CA ALA A 143 21.53 -10.76 11.86
C ALA A 143 21.30 -9.37 11.23
N GLY A 144 22.28 -8.52 11.32
CA GLY A 144 22.31 -7.25 10.58
C GLY A 144 23.03 -7.42 9.25
N GLU A 145 22.56 -6.72 8.24
CA GLU A 145 23.24 -6.58 6.96
C GLU A 145 24.00 -5.25 6.89
N GLU A 146 24.91 -5.13 5.94
CA GLU A 146 25.64 -3.88 5.72
C GLU A 146 24.69 -2.75 5.34
N ALA A 147 24.87 -1.58 5.97
CA ALA A 147 24.03 -0.42 5.69
C ALA A 147 24.31 0.13 4.28
N PHE A 148 23.26 0.46 3.56
CA PHE A 148 23.35 1.09 2.24
C PHE A 148 22.65 2.47 2.24
N PRO A 149 23.11 3.43 1.41
CA PRO A 149 22.54 4.77 1.39
C PRO A 149 21.19 4.80 0.67
N VAL A 150 20.25 5.58 1.20
CA VAL A 150 19.02 5.93 0.50
C VAL A 150 19.35 6.75 -0.75
N GLN A 151 18.86 6.31 -1.92
CA GLN A 151 19.06 6.95 -3.20
C GLN A 151 17.90 7.90 -3.54
N LYS A 152 18.12 8.84 -4.46
CA LYS A 152 17.07 9.82 -4.87
C LYS A 152 15.81 9.16 -5.43
N HIS A 153 15.97 8.04 -6.15
CA HIS A 153 14.83 7.32 -6.76
C HIS A 153 14.00 6.53 -5.73
N HIS A 154 14.49 6.38 -4.51
CA HIS A 154 13.72 5.78 -3.42
C HIS A 154 12.67 6.75 -2.84
N LEU A 155 12.83 8.07 -3.08
CA LEU A 155 12.03 9.10 -2.42
C LEU A 155 10.72 9.37 -3.16
N ASP A 156 9.65 9.59 -2.38
CA ASP A 156 8.36 10.07 -2.83
C ASP A 156 8.29 11.62 -2.88
N THR A 157 7.12 12.15 -3.21
CA THR A 157 6.86 13.60 -3.26
C THR A 157 6.91 14.31 -1.91
N ASN A 158 6.95 13.56 -0.81
CA ASN A 158 7.09 14.07 0.56
C ASN A 158 8.53 13.98 1.06
N HIS A 159 9.48 13.59 0.20
CA HIS A 159 10.88 13.33 0.55
C HIS A 159 11.08 12.19 1.57
N HIS A 160 10.12 11.27 1.65
CA HIS A 160 10.25 10.04 2.40
C HIS A 160 10.57 8.88 1.47
N VAL A 161 11.19 7.83 1.98
CA VAL A 161 11.32 6.59 1.22
C VAL A 161 9.92 6.05 0.93
N ASN A 162 9.62 5.85 -0.35
CA ASN A 162 8.32 5.30 -0.77
C ASN A 162 8.10 3.92 -0.13
N ASN A 163 6.88 3.67 0.33
CA ASN A 163 6.51 2.43 1.01
C ASN A 163 6.87 1.18 0.20
N CYS A 164 6.69 1.22 -1.12
CA CYS A 164 7.02 0.13 -2.01
C CYS A 164 8.54 -0.12 -2.12
N GLN A 165 9.35 0.94 -1.98
CA GLN A 165 10.81 0.81 -2.01
C GLN A 165 11.35 0.00 -0.83
N TYR A 166 10.76 0.12 0.36
CA TYR A 166 11.12 -0.75 1.48
C TYR A 166 10.88 -2.22 1.17
N ILE A 167 9.78 -2.53 0.49
CA ILE A 167 9.47 -3.91 0.09
C ILE A 167 10.44 -4.38 -1.00
N GLN A 168 10.74 -3.52 -1.99
CA GLN A 168 11.74 -3.83 -3.02
C GLN A 168 13.10 -4.16 -2.40
N MET A 169 13.59 -3.31 -1.50
CA MET A 169 14.87 -3.52 -0.79
C MET A 169 14.85 -4.84 0.01
N ALA A 170 13.75 -5.16 0.70
CA ALA A 170 13.63 -6.42 1.43
C ALA A 170 13.63 -7.64 0.50
N MET A 171 13.06 -7.52 -0.68
CA MET A 171 13.04 -8.61 -1.67
C MET A 171 14.43 -8.92 -2.24
N ASP A 172 15.35 -7.96 -2.28
CA ASP A 172 16.72 -8.17 -2.75
C ASP A 172 17.50 -9.18 -1.87
N TYR A 173 17.02 -9.43 -0.64
CA TYR A 173 17.58 -10.43 0.28
C TYR A 173 16.88 -11.78 0.23
N LEU A 174 15.85 -11.94 -0.61
CA LEU A 174 15.15 -13.21 -0.79
C LEU A 174 15.73 -14.00 -1.97
N PRO A 175 15.67 -15.35 -1.94
CA PRO A 175 16.02 -16.14 -3.10
C PRO A 175 15.20 -15.74 -4.34
N VAL A 176 15.82 -15.78 -5.52
CA VAL A 176 15.21 -15.37 -6.81
C VAL A 176 13.85 -16.04 -7.07
N ASP A 177 13.73 -17.32 -6.71
CA ASP A 177 12.51 -18.10 -6.93
C ASP A 177 11.52 -18.05 -5.74
N PHE A 178 11.74 -17.16 -4.78
CA PHE A 178 10.90 -17.08 -3.60
C PHE A 178 9.50 -16.55 -3.94
N LYS A 179 8.49 -17.40 -3.82
CA LYS A 179 7.09 -17.05 -4.10
C LYS A 179 6.39 -16.53 -2.85
N ILE A 180 6.19 -15.24 -2.78
CA ILE A 180 5.47 -14.62 -1.68
C ILE A 180 3.95 -14.83 -1.89
N ARG A 181 3.31 -15.51 -0.94
CA ARG A 181 1.85 -15.69 -0.89
C ARG A 181 1.18 -14.69 0.04
N GLN A 182 1.89 -14.28 1.06
CA GLN A 182 1.44 -13.23 1.98
C GLN A 182 2.60 -12.34 2.36
N MET A 183 2.37 -11.05 2.36
CA MET A 183 3.29 -10.04 2.85
C MET A 183 2.60 -9.19 3.91
N ARG A 184 3.31 -8.90 4.98
CA ARG A 184 2.91 -7.91 5.98
C ARG A 184 4.04 -6.92 6.19
N ALA A 185 3.71 -5.64 6.22
CA ALA A 185 4.64 -4.57 6.55
C ALA A 185 4.01 -3.63 7.59
N GLU A 186 4.80 -3.19 8.55
CA GLU A 186 4.45 -2.14 9.52
C GLU A 186 5.50 -1.04 9.41
N TYR A 187 5.06 0.18 9.09
CA TYR A 187 5.92 1.37 9.00
C TYR A 187 5.82 2.16 10.31
N LYS A 188 6.98 2.64 10.80
CA LYS A 188 7.12 3.39 12.07
C LYS A 188 7.85 4.69 11.83
#